data_b9e7f3312fef05d11609ffd8e163fc34
#
_entry.id   b9e7f3312fef05d11609ffd8e163fc34
#
_cell.length_a   1.000
_cell.length_b   1.000
_cell.length_c   1.000
_cell.angle_alpha   90.00
_cell.angle_beta   90.00
_cell.angle_gamma   90.00
#
_symmetry.space_group_name_H-M   'P 1'
#
loop_
_entity.id
_entity.type
_entity.pdbx_description
1 polymer ?
#
loop_
_entity_poly.entity_id
_entity_poly.type
_entity_poly.pdbx_seq_one_letter_code
_entity_poly.pdbx_strand_id
1 'polypeptide(L)'
;MPQPQNSPYVAFPGNGQEVLTHWQELFGGELEMMTYDEIPDLSGFPFTPPRGAVAHGTLTGGLFTVSGGDAIGGPGDELPPLGSDVYSFLIGLEDVASAKDLFARIAEGGGKVAMPFELAPWGDHYGQVVDRFGVMFALVVGGSSTQI
;
A
#
# COMPACT_ATOMS: atom_id res chain seq x y z
N MET A 1 -5.48 -27.07 9.37
CA MET A 1 -5.33 -25.79 10.11
C MET A 1 -4.84 -24.71 9.20
N PRO A 2 -5.59 -23.63 9.06
CA PRO A 2 -5.05 -22.50 8.31
C PRO A 2 -3.85 -21.93 9.05
N GLN A 3 -2.88 -21.47 8.26
CA GLN A 3 -1.71 -20.81 8.81
C GLN A 3 -2.11 -19.41 9.29
N PRO A 4 -1.55 -18.92 10.40
CA PRO A 4 -1.73 -17.52 10.76
C PRO A 4 -1.23 -16.63 9.64
N GLN A 5 -1.96 -15.57 9.36
CA GLN A 5 -1.60 -14.63 8.32
C GLN A 5 -1.39 -13.26 8.92
N ASN A 6 -0.37 -12.60 8.43
CA ASN A 6 -0.06 -11.23 8.83
C ASN A 6 -0.05 -10.35 7.61
N SER A 7 -0.69 -9.21 7.70
CA SER A 7 -0.54 -8.16 6.70
C SER A 7 -0.65 -6.81 7.40
N PRO A 8 -0.05 -5.78 6.84
CA PRO A 8 -0.34 -4.44 7.31
C PRO A 8 -1.82 -4.15 7.17
N TYR A 9 -2.39 -3.46 8.12
CA TYR A 9 -3.75 -2.96 8.02
C TYR A 9 -3.71 -1.45 7.98
N VAL A 10 -4.19 -0.87 6.90
CA VAL A 10 -4.10 0.56 6.66
C VAL A 10 -5.47 1.20 6.85
N ALA A 11 -5.52 2.25 7.66
CA ALA A 11 -6.71 3.07 7.79
C ALA A 11 -6.58 4.24 6.82
N PHE A 12 -7.34 4.19 5.74
CA PHE A 12 -7.25 5.21 4.69
C PHE A 12 -8.00 6.47 5.08
N PRO A 13 -7.49 7.66 4.71
CA PRO A 13 -8.18 8.92 5.03
C PRO A 13 -9.31 9.25 4.05
N GLY A 14 -10.16 8.28 3.76
CA GLY A 14 -11.32 8.46 2.88
C GLY A 14 -11.09 8.15 1.41
N ASN A 15 -9.88 7.72 1.05
CA ASN A 15 -9.53 7.44 -0.35
C ASN A 15 -9.15 5.97 -0.59
N GLY A 16 -9.69 5.06 0.22
CA GLY A 16 -9.31 3.65 0.20
C GLY A 16 -9.48 2.98 -1.16
N GLN A 17 -10.59 3.23 -1.85
CA GLN A 17 -10.80 2.63 -3.18
C GLN A 17 -9.72 3.06 -4.16
N GLU A 18 -9.42 4.34 -4.18
CA GLU A 18 -8.42 4.90 -5.10
C GLU A 18 -7.03 4.34 -4.80
N VAL A 19 -6.66 4.31 -3.53
CA VAL A 19 -5.33 3.81 -3.13
C VAL A 19 -5.18 2.33 -3.42
N LEU A 20 -6.14 1.51 -3.02
CA LEU A 20 -6.07 0.06 -3.24
C LEU A 20 -6.08 -0.30 -4.72
N THR A 21 -6.87 0.40 -5.52
CA THR A 21 -6.89 0.20 -6.96
C THR A 21 -5.54 0.57 -7.58
N HIS A 22 -4.96 1.68 -7.16
CA HIS A 22 -3.65 2.11 -7.65
C HIS A 22 -2.56 1.09 -7.27
N TRP A 23 -2.59 0.61 -6.04
CA TRP A 23 -1.63 -0.40 -5.62
C TRP A 23 -1.79 -1.72 -6.37
N GLN A 24 -3.01 -2.11 -6.71
CA GLN A 24 -3.21 -3.28 -7.56
C GLN A 24 -2.59 -3.08 -8.95
N GLU A 25 -2.74 -1.91 -9.51
CA GLU A 25 -2.13 -1.59 -10.82
C GLU A 25 -0.60 -1.65 -10.76
N LEU A 26 -0.01 -1.19 -9.66
CA LEU A 26 1.44 -1.18 -9.50
C LEU A 26 2.01 -2.56 -9.18
N PHE A 27 1.39 -3.26 -8.25
CA PHE A 27 1.97 -4.47 -7.66
C PHE A 27 1.34 -5.76 -8.15
N GLY A 28 0.22 -5.67 -8.83
CA GLY A 28 -0.53 -6.85 -9.28
C GLY A 28 -1.28 -7.52 -8.16
N GLY A 29 -1.84 -8.68 -8.46
CA GLY A 29 -2.58 -9.46 -7.50
C GLY A 29 -4.08 -9.29 -7.60
N GLU A 30 -4.79 -9.88 -6.64
CA GLU A 30 -6.24 -9.82 -6.57
C GLU A 30 -6.65 -8.81 -5.50
N LEU A 31 -7.58 -7.94 -5.86
CA LEU A 31 -8.16 -6.96 -4.96
C LEU A 31 -9.59 -7.36 -4.64
N GLU A 32 -9.87 -7.60 -3.37
CA GLU A 32 -11.22 -7.79 -2.87
C GLU A 32 -11.58 -6.58 -2.01
N MET A 33 -12.72 -5.99 -2.27
CA MET A 33 -13.10 -4.74 -1.62
C MET A 33 -14.59 -4.74 -1.36
N MET A 34 -14.96 -4.42 -0.12
CA MET A 34 -16.36 -4.25 0.27
C MET A 34 -16.55 -2.83 0.77
N THR A 35 -17.51 -2.13 0.21
CA THR A 35 -17.86 -0.80 0.69
C THR A 35 -18.97 -0.88 1.74
N TYR A 36 -19.13 0.18 2.53
CA TYR A 36 -20.22 0.25 3.48
C TYR A 36 -21.60 0.28 2.77
N ASP A 37 -21.64 0.73 1.52
CA ASP A 37 -22.88 0.74 0.73
C ASP A 37 -23.43 -0.66 0.50
N GLU A 38 -22.59 -1.69 0.55
CA GLU A 38 -22.97 -3.07 0.37
C GLU A 38 -23.51 -3.74 1.63
N ILE A 39 -23.40 -3.07 2.77
CA ILE A 39 -23.87 -3.60 4.05
C ILE A 39 -25.33 -3.18 4.24
N PRO A 40 -26.28 -4.12 4.32
CA PRO A 40 -27.70 -3.77 4.31
C PRO A 40 -28.19 -3.08 5.56
N ASP A 41 -27.55 -3.30 6.70
CA ASP A 41 -28.02 -2.70 7.96
C ASP A 41 -26.85 -2.15 8.77
N LEU A 42 -26.77 -0.82 8.83
CA LEU A 42 -25.77 -0.10 9.61
C LEU A 42 -26.37 0.56 10.86
N SER A 43 -27.58 0.14 11.28
CA SER A 43 -28.32 0.81 12.38
C SER A 43 -27.55 0.82 13.70
N GLY A 44 -26.69 -0.18 13.96
CA GLY A 44 -25.85 -0.22 15.14
C GLY A 44 -24.52 0.51 15.00
N PHE A 45 -24.26 1.08 13.83
CA PHE A 45 -22.97 1.70 13.57
C PHE A 45 -22.93 3.13 14.13
N PRO A 46 -21.84 3.55 14.81
CA PRO A 46 -21.83 4.86 15.47
C PRO A 46 -21.74 6.05 14.53
N PHE A 47 -21.39 5.84 13.27
CA PHE A 47 -21.28 6.91 12.28
C PHE A 47 -22.02 6.54 11.00
N THR A 48 -22.36 7.56 10.21
CA THR A 48 -22.86 7.34 8.86
C THR A 48 -21.67 7.39 7.90
N PRO A 49 -21.26 6.25 7.33
CA PRO A 49 -20.10 6.23 6.44
C PRO A 49 -20.37 7.04 5.17
N PRO A 50 -19.37 7.75 4.64
CA PRO A 50 -19.51 8.40 3.35
C PRO A 50 -19.79 7.37 2.25
N ARG A 51 -20.46 7.83 1.19
CA ARG A 51 -20.75 6.99 0.05
C ARG A 51 -19.46 6.48 -0.59
N GLY A 52 -19.40 5.17 -0.86
CA GLY A 52 -18.24 4.55 -1.45
C GLY A 52 -17.09 4.27 -0.48
N ALA A 53 -17.25 4.58 0.81
CA ALA A 53 -16.23 4.29 1.80
C ALA A 53 -15.98 2.78 1.90
N VAL A 54 -14.72 2.39 1.97
CA VAL A 54 -14.30 0.99 2.05
C VAL A 54 -14.44 0.51 3.47
N ALA A 55 -15.29 -0.51 3.68
CA ALA A 55 -15.41 -1.17 4.97
C ALA A 55 -14.21 -2.10 5.19
N HIS A 56 -13.81 -2.81 4.14
CA HIS A 56 -12.68 -3.73 4.19
C HIS A 56 -12.19 -4.00 2.78
N GLY A 57 -10.88 -3.96 2.60
CA GLY A 57 -10.24 -4.32 1.35
C GLY A 57 -9.00 -5.15 1.60
N THR A 58 -8.68 -6.04 0.68
CA THR A 58 -7.51 -6.89 0.76
C THR A 58 -6.88 -7.04 -0.62
N LEU A 59 -5.60 -6.80 -0.71
CA LEU A 59 -4.81 -7.03 -1.91
C LEU A 59 -3.85 -8.19 -1.62
N THR A 60 -3.91 -9.25 -2.42
CA THR A 60 -3.10 -10.45 -2.23
C THR A 60 -2.63 -11.01 -3.56
N GLY A 61 -1.62 -11.85 -3.52
CA GLY A 61 -1.16 -12.60 -4.70
C GLY A 61 -0.21 -11.85 -5.62
N GLY A 62 0.06 -10.59 -5.35
CA GLY A 62 1.04 -9.80 -6.11
C GLY A 62 2.30 -9.53 -5.28
N LEU A 63 2.99 -8.45 -5.62
CA LEU A 63 4.22 -8.06 -4.93
C LEU A 63 3.97 -7.49 -3.54
N PHE A 64 2.76 -7.08 -3.24
CA PHE A 64 2.42 -6.42 -1.98
C PHE A 64 1.12 -6.98 -1.43
N THR A 65 1.16 -7.49 -0.20
CA THR A 65 -0.03 -7.97 0.50
C THR A 65 -0.41 -6.92 1.55
N VAL A 66 -1.61 -6.41 1.47
CA VAL A 66 -2.08 -5.36 2.36
C VAL A 66 -3.59 -5.46 2.55
N SER A 67 -4.04 -5.12 3.73
CA SER A 67 -5.46 -5.00 4.05
C SER A 67 -5.74 -3.59 4.56
N GLY A 68 -6.99 -3.19 4.54
CA GLY A 68 -7.34 -1.89 5.08
C GLY A 68 -8.80 -1.53 4.86
N GLY A 69 -9.16 -0.37 5.37
CA GLY A 69 -10.46 0.22 5.19
C GLY A 69 -10.38 1.71 5.45
N ASP A 70 -11.42 2.43 5.06
CA ASP A 70 -11.45 3.86 5.29
C ASP A 70 -11.67 4.18 6.76
N ALA A 71 -10.84 5.05 7.30
CA ALA A 71 -11.06 5.60 8.62
C ALA A 71 -12.29 6.51 8.57
N ILE A 72 -13.14 6.40 9.57
CA ILE A 72 -14.35 7.20 9.65
C ILE A 72 -14.28 8.04 10.91
N GLY A 73 -14.21 9.35 10.72
CA GLY A 73 -14.24 10.30 11.82
C GLY A 73 -15.62 10.90 12.01
N GLY A 74 -15.82 11.55 13.14
CA GLY A 74 -17.02 12.34 13.37
C GLY A 74 -17.00 13.64 12.55
N PRO A 75 -18.11 14.37 12.56
CA PRO A 75 -18.19 15.65 11.84
C PRO A 75 -17.09 16.62 12.31
N GLY A 76 -16.33 17.15 11.34
CA GLY A 76 -15.26 18.09 11.63
C GLY A 76 -13.93 17.47 12.02
N ASP A 77 -13.84 16.15 12.14
CA ASP A 77 -12.57 15.47 12.45
C ASP A 77 -11.66 15.46 11.24
N GLU A 78 -10.39 15.74 11.48
CA GLU A 78 -9.35 15.55 10.48
C GLU A 78 -8.89 14.10 10.54
N LEU A 79 -8.82 13.46 9.38
CA LEU A 79 -8.25 12.12 9.29
C LEU A 79 -6.74 12.22 9.14
N PRO A 80 -5.97 11.30 9.73
CA PRO A 80 -4.53 11.35 9.63
C PRO A 80 -4.06 11.17 8.18
N PRO A 81 -2.91 11.74 7.82
CA PRO A 81 -2.37 11.53 6.48
C PRO A 81 -1.98 10.06 6.29
N LEU A 82 -2.05 9.59 5.06
CA LEU A 82 -1.71 8.22 4.74
C LEU A 82 -0.22 7.94 4.87
N GLY A 83 0.61 8.91 4.52
CA GLY A 83 2.06 8.76 4.57
C GLY A 83 2.63 8.80 5.98
N SER A 84 3.80 8.21 6.16
CA SER A 84 4.49 8.21 7.45
C SER A 84 5.99 8.33 7.21
N ASP A 85 6.66 9.08 8.07
CA ASP A 85 8.12 9.14 8.09
C ASP A 85 8.72 8.04 8.97
N VAL A 86 7.89 7.27 9.65
CA VAL A 86 8.34 6.23 10.57
C VAL A 86 8.22 4.85 9.94
N TYR A 87 7.10 4.58 9.27
CA TYR A 87 6.85 3.28 8.66
C TYR A 87 6.86 3.38 7.15
N SER A 88 7.40 2.35 6.51
CA SER A 88 7.35 2.19 5.06
C SER A 88 7.15 0.71 4.75
N PHE A 89 6.93 0.41 3.49
CA PHE A 89 6.75 -0.97 3.05
C PHE A 89 7.94 -1.40 2.22
N LEU A 90 8.47 -2.57 2.50
CA LEU A 90 9.60 -3.12 1.76
C LEU A 90 9.09 -4.10 0.71
N ILE A 91 9.44 -3.87 -0.53
CA ILE A 91 9.08 -4.74 -1.66
C ILE A 91 10.36 -5.38 -2.18
N GLY A 92 10.45 -6.69 -2.05
CA GLY A 92 11.56 -7.46 -2.61
C GLY A 92 11.21 -7.94 -4.02
N LEU A 93 12.12 -7.72 -4.95
CA LEU A 93 11.95 -8.17 -6.32
C LEU A 93 13.10 -9.11 -6.70
N GLU A 94 12.88 -9.94 -7.72
CA GLU A 94 13.83 -10.96 -8.11
C GLU A 94 14.94 -10.42 -9.01
N ASP A 95 14.65 -9.38 -9.78
CA ASP A 95 15.62 -8.83 -10.73
C ASP A 95 15.61 -7.32 -10.75
N VAL A 96 16.76 -6.77 -11.17
CA VAL A 96 16.98 -5.31 -11.18
C VAL A 96 16.10 -4.62 -12.22
N ALA A 97 15.90 -5.23 -13.38
CA ALA A 97 15.10 -4.61 -14.44
C ALA A 97 13.65 -4.39 -14.01
N SER A 98 13.05 -5.41 -13.39
CA SER A 98 11.68 -5.31 -12.87
C SER A 98 11.57 -4.28 -11.75
N ALA A 99 12.57 -4.22 -10.90
CA ALA A 99 12.60 -3.26 -9.80
C ALA A 99 12.71 -1.83 -10.32
N LYS A 100 13.58 -1.60 -11.30
CA LYS A 100 13.72 -0.27 -11.91
C LYS A 100 12.43 0.18 -12.58
N ASP A 101 11.75 -0.75 -13.27
CA ASP A 101 10.48 -0.45 -13.91
C ASP A 101 9.41 -0.04 -12.88
N LEU A 102 9.27 -0.84 -11.84
CA LEU A 102 8.30 -0.55 -10.78
C LEU A 102 8.62 0.78 -10.08
N PHE A 103 9.90 0.99 -9.77
CA PHE A 103 10.36 2.23 -9.14
C PHE A 103 9.99 3.46 -9.97
N ALA A 104 10.26 3.39 -11.29
CA ALA A 104 9.92 4.47 -12.20
C ALA A 104 8.40 4.69 -12.30
N ARG A 105 7.62 3.61 -12.33
CA ARG A 105 6.16 3.72 -12.42
C ARG A 105 5.58 4.40 -11.16
N ILE A 106 6.11 4.10 -10.00
CA ILE A 106 5.66 4.74 -8.77
C ILE A 106 6.01 6.24 -8.79
N ALA A 107 7.25 6.56 -9.16
CA ALA A 107 7.70 7.95 -9.20
C ALA A 107 6.96 8.76 -10.26
N GLU A 108 6.80 8.22 -11.46
CA GLU A 108 6.16 8.91 -12.57
C GLU A 108 4.64 8.99 -12.43
N GLY A 109 4.05 8.14 -11.62
CA GLY A 109 2.62 8.13 -11.35
C GLY A 109 2.15 9.18 -10.35
N GLY A 110 2.93 10.23 -10.14
CA GLY A 110 2.60 11.30 -9.20
C GLY A 110 3.38 11.24 -7.90
N GLY A 111 4.34 10.34 -7.82
CA GLY A 111 5.20 10.19 -6.66
C GLY A 111 6.50 10.96 -6.77
N LYS A 112 7.44 10.59 -5.95
CA LYS A 112 8.78 11.19 -5.97
C LYS A 112 9.82 10.20 -5.46
N VAL A 113 11.06 10.38 -5.92
CA VAL A 113 12.19 9.59 -5.46
C VAL A 113 12.68 10.15 -4.12
N ALA A 114 12.69 9.31 -3.09
CA ALA A 114 13.28 9.68 -1.80
C ALA A 114 14.76 9.28 -1.73
N MET A 115 15.10 8.10 -2.28
CA MET A 115 16.48 7.64 -2.41
C MET A 115 16.58 6.90 -3.74
N PRO A 116 17.50 7.30 -4.64
CA PRO A 116 17.61 6.67 -5.96
C PRO A 116 17.86 5.15 -5.85
N PHE A 117 17.27 4.40 -6.77
CA PHE A 117 17.44 2.95 -6.81
C PHE A 117 18.76 2.62 -7.50
N GLU A 118 19.72 2.14 -6.72
CA GLU A 118 21.05 1.82 -7.24
C GLU A 118 21.73 0.78 -6.35
N LEU A 119 22.87 0.27 -6.82
CA LEU A 119 23.63 -0.70 -6.06
C LEU A 119 24.16 -0.07 -4.78
N ALA A 120 23.81 -0.67 -3.66
CA ALA A 120 24.23 -0.20 -2.34
C ALA A 120 25.60 -0.81 -1.98
N PRO A 121 26.34 -0.17 -1.05
CA PRO A 121 27.66 -0.69 -0.65
C PRO A 121 27.66 -2.10 -0.08
N TRP A 122 26.51 -2.56 0.43
CA TRP A 122 26.40 -3.92 1.00
C TRP A 122 26.01 -4.99 -0.04
N GLY A 123 25.87 -4.62 -1.31
CA GLY A 123 25.68 -5.59 -2.39
C GLY A 123 24.26 -5.71 -2.95
N ASP A 124 23.28 -5.15 -2.28
CA ASP A 124 21.91 -5.15 -2.77
C ASP A 124 21.64 -3.91 -3.62
N HIS A 125 20.72 -4.04 -4.57
CA HIS A 125 20.15 -2.85 -5.18
C HIS A 125 19.01 -2.38 -4.29
N TYR A 126 18.97 -1.10 -3.98
CA TYR A 126 18.02 -0.54 -3.02
C TYR A 126 17.66 0.88 -3.38
N GLY A 127 16.42 1.24 -3.15
CA GLY A 127 15.96 2.61 -3.31
C GLY A 127 14.67 2.85 -2.54
N GLN A 128 14.33 4.11 -2.34
CA GLN A 128 13.11 4.52 -1.69
C GLN A 128 12.33 5.45 -2.59
N VAL A 129 11.06 5.20 -2.75
CA VAL A 129 10.16 5.99 -3.57
C VAL A 129 8.86 6.22 -2.84
N VAL A 130 8.34 7.43 -2.94
CA VAL A 130 7.05 7.80 -2.34
C VAL A 130 6.02 7.82 -3.45
N ASP A 131 4.88 7.18 -3.23
CA ASP A 131 3.83 7.18 -4.24
C ASP A 131 3.04 8.49 -4.22
N ARG A 132 2.06 8.59 -5.13
CA ARG A 132 1.26 9.82 -5.26
C ARG A 132 0.39 10.12 -4.04
N PHE A 133 0.21 9.14 -3.15
CA PHE A 133 -0.56 9.31 -1.91
C PHE A 133 0.33 9.60 -0.71
N GLY A 134 1.63 9.72 -0.92
CA GLY A 134 2.57 10.01 0.16
C GLY A 134 3.10 8.78 0.89
N VAL A 135 2.83 7.58 0.39
CA VAL A 135 3.27 6.33 1.03
C VAL A 135 4.64 5.94 0.52
N MET A 136 5.56 5.67 1.44
CA MET A 136 6.92 5.29 1.08
C MET A 136 7.03 3.78 0.88
N PHE A 137 7.66 3.42 -0.25
CA PHE A 137 8.03 2.04 -0.56
C PHE A 137 9.54 1.97 -0.72
N ALA A 138 10.16 1.00 -0.05
CA ALA A 138 11.54 0.67 -0.26
C ALA A 138 11.58 -0.56 -1.18
N LEU A 139 12.33 -0.47 -2.26
CA LEU A 139 12.49 -1.57 -3.19
C LEU A 139 13.89 -2.15 -3.05
N VAL A 140 13.97 -3.47 -3.04
CA VAL A 140 15.25 -4.16 -2.87
C VAL A 140 15.34 -5.36 -3.82
N VAL A 141 16.53 -5.52 -4.41
CA VAL A 141 16.91 -6.75 -5.12
C VAL A 141 18.16 -7.24 -4.45
N GLY A 142 18.10 -8.42 -3.86
CA GLY A 142 19.24 -8.99 -3.17
C GLY A 142 20.37 -9.34 -4.11
N GLY A 143 21.60 -9.16 -3.63
CA GLY A 143 22.76 -9.66 -4.33
C GLY A 143 22.78 -11.18 -4.29
N SER A 144 23.53 -11.81 -5.20
CA SER A 144 23.56 -13.26 -5.31
C SER A 144 24.03 -13.97 -4.04
N SER A 145 24.73 -13.26 -3.16
CA SER A 145 25.23 -13.80 -1.89
C SER A 145 24.41 -13.33 -0.68
N THR A 146 23.39 -12.53 -0.88
CA THR A 146 22.60 -11.95 0.21
C THR A 146 21.41 -12.83 0.54
N GLN A 147 21.26 -13.12 1.83
CA GLN A 147 20.10 -13.82 2.36
C GLN A 147 19.33 -12.85 3.24
N ILE A 148 18.09 -12.66 2.94
CA ILE A 148 17.22 -11.77 3.71
C ILE A 148 16.17 -12.58 4.44
#